data_c372f40208075ae7eb4209bfe76c7677
#
_entry.id   c372f40208075ae7eb4209bfe76c7677
#
_cell.length_a   1.000
_cell.length_b   1.000
_cell.length_c   1.000
_cell.angle_alpha   90.00
_cell.angle_beta   90.00
_cell.angle_gamma   90.00
#
_symmetry.space_group_name_H-M   'P 1'
#
loop_
_entity.id
_entity.type
_entity.pdbx_description
1 polymer ?
#
loop_
_entity_poly.entity_id
_entity_poly.type
_entity_poly.pdbx_seq_one_letter_code
_entity_poly.pdbx_strand_id
1 'polypeptide(L)'
;RSASDALSGGATIQVVEANPAERNRQAREAARAGLDRALDTSATSNELALAGLPVRADTGRLPLREWLRFGGVDLPALSPWVDAEVLAAAHAADSQLVEEVAEDAAYAPYLARQDSELRDLRAAEALPLGDDFPYAAIPGLSREMVERLSRARPATLAAAGRVPGITPAALAALLVHARRRAA
;
A
#
# COMPACT_ATOMS: atom_id res chain seq x y z
N ARG A 1 -2.12 -30.56 -70.67
CA ARG A 1 -3.37 -30.12 -69.93
C ARG A 1 -3.04 -30.00 -68.50
N SER A 2 -2.93 -28.73 -68.24
CA SER A 2 -2.53 -28.06 -67.05
C SER A 2 -3.41 -28.37 -65.87
N ALA A 3 -2.74 -28.58 -64.75
CA ALA A 3 -3.28 -28.41 -63.43
C ALA A 3 -2.38 -27.37 -62.72
N SER A 4 -2.87 -26.16 -62.65
CA SER A 4 -2.32 -25.07 -61.85
C SER A 4 -3.48 -24.23 -61.43
N ASP A 5 -4.08 -24.61 -60.33
CA ASP A 5 -4.95 -23.72 -59.60
C ASP A 5 -5.14 -24.29 -58.21
N ALA A 6 -4.56 -23.65 -57.27
CA ALA A 6 -4.96 -23.57 -55.89
C ALA A 6 -3.73 -23.18 -55.05
N LEU A 7 -3.77 -22.03 -54.51
CA LEU A 7 -3.28 -21.67 -53.17
C LEU A 7 -3.05 -20.15 -53.11
N SER A 8 -4.14 -19.40 -53.13
CA SER A 8 -4.09 -18.02 -52.67
C SER A 8 -5.11 -17.86 -51.55
N GLY A 9 -4.82 -18.53 -50.47
CA GLY A 9 -5.45 -18.27 -49.18
C GLY A 9 -4.74 -17.12 -48.49
N GLY A 10 -5.02 -15.91 -48.94
CA GLY A 10 -4.59 -14.70 -48.24
C GLY A 10 -5.34 -14.61 -46.91
N ALA A 11 -4.68 -15.01 -45.84
CA ALA A 11 -5.13 -14.69 -44.50
C ALA A 11 -5.06 -13.17 -44.34
N THR A 12 -6.20 -12.50 -44.54
CA THR A 12 -6.36 -11.09 -44.19
C THR A 12 -6.29 -11.01 -42.68
N ILE A 13 -5.12 -10.60 -42.13
CA ILE A 13 -5.01 -10.21 -40.75
C ILE A 13 -5.85 -8.93 -40.62
N GLN A 14 -7.07 -9.08 -40.10
CA GLN A 14 -7.83 -7.93 -39.65
C GLN A 14 -7.09 -7.37 -38.44
N VAL A 15 -6.39 -6.28 -38.64
CA VAL A 15 -5.92 -5.42 -37.56
C VAL A 15 -7.18 -4.87 -36.91
N VAL A 16 -7.62 -5.49 -35.82
CA VAL A 16 -8.72 -4.95 -35.01
C VAL A 16 -8.17 -3.66 -34.39
N GLU A 17 -8.49 -2.52 -35.03
CA GLU A 17 -8.19 -1.22 -34.43
C GLU A 17 -8.86 -1.15 -33.06
N ALA A 18 -8.07 -0.96 -32.00
CA ALA A 18 -8.60 -0.82 -30.65
C ALA A 18 -9.64 0.31 -30.62
N ASN A 19 -10.77 0.05 -29.97
CA ASN A 19 -11.82 1.02 -29.75
C ASN A 19 -11.22 2.35 -29.21
N PRO A 20 -11.66 3.52 -29.68
CA PRO A 20 -11.18 4.82 -29.18
C PRO A 20 -11.20 4.95 -27.65
N ALA A 21 -12.22 4.42 -26.99
CA ALA A 21 -12.30 4.39 -25.53
C ALA A 21 -11.19 3.53 -24.89
N GLU A 22 -10.86 2.41 -25.53
CA GLU A 22 -9.78 1.54 -25.09
C GLU A 22 -8.41 2.20 -25.26
N ARG A 23 -8.18 2.88 -26.39
CA ARG A 23 -6.94 3.66 -26.62
C ARG A 23 -6.77 4.77 -25.59
N ASN A 24 -7.85 5.48 -25.27
CA ASN A 24 -7.80 6.55 -24.26
C ASN A 24 -7.50 5.99 -22.87
N ARG A 25 -8.09 4.85 -22.50
CA ARG A 25 -7.80 4.18 -21.22
C ARG A 25 -6.35 3.76 -21.16
N GLN A 26 -5.83 3.10 -22.18
CA GLN A 26 -4.42 2.68 -22.26
C GLN A 26 -3.47 3.87 -22.21
N ALA A 27 -3.77 4.96 -22.90
CA ALA A 27 -2.97 6.18 -22.85
C ALA A 27 -2.94 6.78 -21.44
N ARG A 28 -4.08 6.83 -20.75
CA ARG A 28 -4.18 7.31 -19.37
C ARG A 28 -3.40 6.42 -18.39
N GLU A 29 -3.52 5.10 -18.53
CA GLU A 29 -2.78 4.14 -17.71
C GLU A 29 -1.26 4.26 -17.94
N ALA A 30 -0.82 4.40 -19.19
CA ALA A 30 0.59 4.57 -19.52
C ALA A 30 1.15 5.89 -18.97
N ALA A 31 0.38 6.97 -19.07
CA ALA A 31 0.74 8.28 -18.56
C ALA A 31 0.81 8.29 -17.02
N ARG A 32 -0.15 7.64 -16.35
CA ARG A 32 -0.13 7.44 -14.88
C ARG A 32 1.12 6.70 -14.44
N ALA A 33 1.43 5.57 -15.08
CA ALA A 33 2.63 4.80 -14.80
C ALA A 33 3.93 5.60 -15.05
N GLY A 34 3.92 6.51 -16.02
CA GLY A 34 5.02 7.45 -16.26
C GLY A 34 5.22 8.42 -15.10
N LEU A 35 4.15 9.04 -14.62
CA LEU A 35 4.18 9.93 -13.44
C LEU A 35 4.62 9.20 -12.19
N ASP A 36 4.09 8.01 -11.93
CA ASP A 36 4.46 7.22 -10.77
C ASP A 36 5.97 6.93 -10.73
N ARG A 37 6.55 6.55 -11.88
CA ARG A 37 8.01 6.35 -11.99
C ARG A 37 8.79 7.65 -11.80
N ALA A 38 8.29 8.76 -12.33
CA ALA A 38 8.94 10.07 -12.15
C ALA A 38 8.94 10.49 -10.67
N LEU A 39 7.85 10.22 -9.95
CA LEU A 39 7.74 10.49 -8.51
C LEU A 39 8.63 9.59 -7.63
N ASP A 40 9.12 8.48 -8.15
CA ASP A 40 10.12 7.64 -7.49
C ASP A 40 11.55 8.19 -7.60
N THR A 41 11.80 9.16 -8.48
CA THR A 41 13.09 9.86 -8.52
C THR A 41 13.29 10.68 -7.25
N SER A 42 14.55 10.85 -6.84
CA SER A 42 14.86 11.48 -5.56
C SER A 42 15.46 12.86 -5.75
N ALA A 43 15.07 13.79 -4.89
CA ALA A 43 15.69 15.10 -4.75
C ALA A 43 16.16 15.32 -3.31
N THR A 44 17.16 16.19 -3.12
CA THR A 44 17.64 16.57 -1.80
C THR A 44 16.85 17.74 -1.25
N SER A 45 16.75 17.82 0.08
CA SER A 45 16.17 18.97 0.76
C SER A 45 16.85 20.28 0.39
N ASN A 46 18.17 20.26 0.16
CA ASN A 46 18.90 21.45 -0.26
C ASN A 46 18.50 21.93 -1.66
N GLU A 47 18.30 21.03 -2.61
CA GLU A 47 17.83 21.36 -3.97
C GLU A 47 16.45 22.02 -3.91
N LEU A 48 15.53 21.46 -3.13
CA LEU A 48 14.19 22.01 -2.97
C LEU A 48 14.20 23.36 -2.24
N ALA A 49 14.98 23.49 -1.17
CA ALA A 49 15.10 24.76 -0.43
C ALA A 49 15.71 25.87 -1.31
N LEU A 50 16.71 25.56 -2.14
CA LEU A 50 17.31 26.50 -3.11
C LEU A 50 16.29 26.94 -4.18
N ALA A 51 15.35 26.06 -4.53
CA ALA A 51 14.24 26.39 -5.43
C ALA A 51 13.10 27.16 -4.73
N GLY A 52 13.24 27.45 -3.43
CA GLY A 52 12.27 28.26 -2.67
C GLY A 52 11.13 27.46 -2.06
N LEU A 53 11.19 26.12 -2.04
CA LEU A 53 10.17 25.31 -1.37
C LEU A 53 10.37 25.37 0.15
N PRO A 54 9.27 25.31 0.94
CA PRO A 54 9.30 25.43 2.39
C PRO A 54 9.73 24.13 3.08
N VAL A 55 10.90 23.62 2.71
CA VAL A 55 11.46 22.39 3.28
C VAL A 55 12.72 22.69 4.11
N ARG A 56 12.95 21.89 5.16
CA ARG A 56 14.15 22.01 5.97
C ARG A 56 15.34 21.40 5.23
N ALA A 57 16.45 22.13 5.17
CA ALA A 57 17.66 21.68 4.46
C ALA A 57 18.30 20.41 5.03
N ASP A 58 17.97 20.03 6.24
CA ASP A 58 18.51 18.86 6.97
C ASP A 58 17.68 17.57 6.79
N THR A 59 16.59 17.60 6.03
CA THR A 59 15.71 16.43 5.83
C THR A 59 16.37 15.32 5.00
N GLY A 60 17.40 15.64 4.23
CA GLY A 60 18.16 14.66 3.44
C GLY A 60 17.61 14.49 2.01
N ARG A 61 17.75 13.28 1.46
CA ARG A 61 17.31 12.91 0.10
C ARG A 61 16.10 12.01 0.21
N LEU A 62 15.00 12.38 -0.45
CA LEU A 62 13.76 11.60 -0.49
C LEU A 62 13.24 11.49 -1.94
N PRO A 63 12.45 10.46 -2.26
CA PRO A 63 11.67 10.42 -3.50
C PRO A 63 10.72 11.62 -3.60
N LEU A 64 10.42 12.07 -4.82
CA LEU A 64 9.53 13.21 -5.03
C LEU A 64 8.16 12.99 -4.39
N ARG A 65 7.62 11.77 -4.43
CA ARG A 65 6.36 11.41 -3.78
C ARG A 65 6.36 11.66 -2.26
N GLU A 66 7.50 11.49 -1.61
CA GLU A 66 7.64 11.74 -0.19
C GLU A 66 7.65 13.24 0.14
N TRP A 67 8.11 14.07 -0.79
CA TRP A 67 8.08 15.53 -0.64
C TRP A 67 6.66 16.09 -0.73
N LEU A 68 5.74 15.47 -1.47
CA LEU A 68 4.34 15.90 -1.61
C LEU A 68 3.55 15.88 -0.28
N ARG A 69 4.03 15.18 0.73
CA ARG A 69 3.41 15.18 2.07
C ARG A 69 3.77 16.40 2.93
N PHE A 70 4.75 17.21 2.51
CA PHE A 70 5.14 18.40 3.24
C PHE A 70 4.26 19.58 2.82
N GLY A 71 3.71 20.30 3.82
CA GLY A 71 2.86 21.46 3.54
C GLY A 71 3.58 22.50 2.68
N GLY A 72 2.92 22.94 1.62
CA GLY A 72 3.48 23.90 0.66
C GLY A 72 4.37 23.29 -0.42
N VAL A 73 4.45 21.96 -0.51
CA VAL A 73 5.07 21.24 -1.63
C VAL A 73 3.97 20.56 -2.42
N ASP A 74 3.79 20.96 -3.66
CA ASP A 74 2.83 20.37 -4.62
C ASP A 74 3.56 19.87 -5.87
N LEU A 75 2.87 19.17 -6.74
CA LEU A 75 3.47 18.63 -7.94
C LEU A 75 3.92 19.73 -8.95
N PRO A 76 3.20 20.83 -9.15
CA PRO A 76 3.69 21.97 -9.90
C PRO A 76 5.04 22.50 -9.40
N ALA A 77 5.22 22.61 -8.09
CA ALA A 77 6.50 23.05 -7.49
C ALA A 77 7.63 22.03 -7.69
N LEU A 78 7.30 20.74 -7.80
CA LEU A 78 8.26 19.67 -8.09
C LEU A 78 8.51 19.46 -9.59
N SER A 79 7.84 20.18 -10.47
CA SER A 79 7.99 20.05 -11.94
C SER A 79 9.42 20.15 -12.46
N PRO A 80 10.36 20.94 -11.86
CA PRO A 80 11.75 20.95 -12.30
C PRO A 80 12.51 19.62 -12.17
N TRP A 81 12.00 18.71 -11.34
CA TRP A 81 12.58 17.38 -11.14
C TRP A 81 11.83 16.27 -11.89
N VAL A 82 10.73 16.61 -12.57
CA VAL A 82 9.94 15.69 -13.40
C VAL A 82 10.19 16.02 -14.87
N ASP A 83 10.38 14.99 -15.69
CA ASP A 83 10.54 15.17 -17.11
C ASP A 83 9.32 15.90 -17.71
N ALA A 84 9.57 16.95 -18.46
CA ALA A 84 8.53 17.75 -19.09
C ALA A 84 7.65 16.94 -20.05
N GLU A 85 8.21 15.94 -20.73
CA GLU A 85 7.47 15.04 -21.62
C GLU A 85 6.47 14.16 -20.84
N VAL A 86 6.87 13.72 -19.64
CA VAL A 86 5.98 12.94 -18.76
C VAL A 86 4.80 13.77 -18.29
N LEU A 87 5.04 15.01 -17.88
CA LEU A 87 3.96 15.94 -17.48
C LEU A 87 3.04 16.27 -18.67
N ALA A 88 3.63 16.55 -19.84
CA ALA A 88 2.84 16.82 -21.05
C ALA A 88 1.99 15.63 -21.48
N ALA A 89 2.53 14.41 -21.42
CA ALA A 89 1.81 13.18 -21.72
C ALA A 89 0.64 12.95 -20.73
N ALA A 90 0.85 13.24 -19.46
CA ALA A 90 -0.18 13.12 -18.42
C ALA A 90 -1.34 14.11 -18.66
N HIS A 91 -1.03 15.37 -18.90
CA HIS A 91 -2.06 16.38 -19.22
C HIS A 91 -2.80 16.10 -20.52
N ALA A 92 -2.11 15.55 -21.53
CA ALA A 92 -2.73 15.17 -22.80
C ALA A 92 -3.66 13.97 -22.67
N ALA A 93 -3.34 13.03 -21.79
CA ALA A 93 -4.18 11.85 -21.56
C ALA A 93 -5.43 12.19 -20.73
N ASP A 94 -5.26 12.99 -19.68
CA ASP A 94 -6.33 13.46 -18.80
C ASP A 94 -5.85 14.71 -18.05
N SER A 95 -6.57 15.80 -18.16
CA SER A 95 -6.22 17.08 -17.52
C SER A 95 -6.18 17.01 -15.99
N GLN A 96 -6.87 16.06 -15.37
CA GLN A 96 -6.94 15.87 -13.93
C GLN A 96 -5.94 14.83 -13.42
N LEU A 97 -5.29 14.07 -14.31
CA LEU A 97 -4.44 12.96 -13.94
C LEU A 97 -3.26 13.39 -13.05
N VAL A 98 -2.66 14.53 -13.34
CA VAL A 98 -1.52 15.06 -12.57
C VAL A 98 -1.92 15.38 -11.13
N GLU A 99 -3.09 16.00 -10.95
CA GLU A 99 -3.63 16.34 -9.63
C GLU A 99 -4.03 15.09 -8.84
N GLU A 100 -4.71 14.14 -9.49
CA GLU A 100 -5.08 12.85 -8.92
C GLU A 100 -3.86 12.07 -8.41
N VAL A 101 -2.79 11.97 -9.22
CA VAL A 101 -1.55 11.26 -8.82
C VAL A 101 -0.84 12.00 -7.68
N ALA A 102 -0.86 13.33 -7.67
CA ALA A 102 -0.28 14.10 -6.58
C ALA A 102 -1.04 13.89 -5.26
N GLU A 103 -2.37 13.89 -5.30
CA GLU A 103 -3.21 13.60 -4.14
C GLU A 103 -2.97 12.17 -3.62
N ASP A 104 -3.00 11.17 -4.50
CA ASP A 104 -2.70 9.79 -4.14
C ASP A 104 -1.34 9.64 -3.47
N ALA A 105 -0.30 10.31 -4.01
CA ALA A 105 1.04 10.29 -3.43
C ALA A 105 1.09 10.96 -2.04
N ALA A 106 0.37 12.07 -1.85
CA ALA A 106 0.30 12.75 -0.56
C ALA A 106 -0.43 11.90 0.51
N TYR A 107 -1.45 11.12 0.11
CA TYR A 107 -2.22 10.24 0.99
C TYR A 107 -1.60 8.86 1.20
N ALA A 108 -0.72 8.41 0.31
CA ALA A 108 -0.12 7.07 0.37
C ALA A 108 0.51 6.71 1.74
N PRO A 109 1.26 7.60 2.44
CA PRO A 109 1.80 7.29 3.76
C PRO A 109 0.73 7.03 4.82
N TYR A 110 -0.42 7.70 4.69
CA TYR A 110 -1.55 7.53 5.61
C TYR A 110 -2.19 6.16 5.44
N LEU A 111 -2.40 5.75 4.19
CA LEU A 111 -2.92 4.42 3.85
C LEU A 111 -1.95 3.31 4.27
N ALA A 112 -0.65 3.50 4.01
CA ALA A 112 0.38 2.54 4.41
C ALA A 112 0.43 2.35 5.93
N ARG A 113 0.23 3.42 6.71
CA ARG A 113 0.14 3.33 8.18
C ARG A 113 -1.09 2.55 8.63
N GLN A 114 -2.27 2.84 8.06
CA GLN A 114 -3.49 2.10 8.35
C GLN A 114 -3.36 0.61 8.02
N ASP A 115 -2.77 0.29 6.86
CA ASP A 115 -2.50 -1.09 6.46
C ASP A 115 -1.51 -1.80 7.39
N SER A 116 -0.52 -1.07 7.91
CA SER A 116 0.40 -1.61 8.92
C SER A 116 -0.32 -1.91 10.23
N GLU A 117 -1.13 -0.98 10.71
CA GLU A 117 -1.92 -1.16 11.94
C GLU A 117 -2.89 -2.35 11.81
N LEU A 118 -3.55 -2.50 10.66
CA LEU A 118 -4.42 -3.65 10.38
C LEU A 118 -3.65 -4.97 10.32
N ARG A 119 -2.46 -4.97 9.70
CA ARG A 119 -1.61 -6.18 9.66
C ARG A 119 -1.14 -6.57 11.05
N ASP A 120 -0.73 -5.60 11.87
CA ASP A 120 -0.30 -5.83 13.24
C ASP A 120 -1.43 -6.38 14.12
N LEU A 121 -2.64 -5.85 13.93
CA LEU A 121 -3.85 -6.36 14.61
C LEU A 121 -4.15 -7.80 14.20
N ARG A 122 -4.18 -8.09 12.90
CA ARG A 122 -4.41 -9.46 12.41
C ARG A 122 -3.33 -10.44 12.85
N ALA A 123 -2.07 -10.01 12.85
CA ALA A 123 -0.96 -10.82 13.34
C ALA A 123 -1.11 -11.10 14.84
N ALA A 124 -1.54 -10.11 15.63
CA ALA A 124 -1.81 -10.28 17.05
C ALA A 124 -2.97 -11.26 17.28
N GLU A 125 -4.06 -11.13 16.53
CA GLU A 125 -5.22 -12.02 16.61
C GLU A 125 -4.89 -13.47 16.23
N ALA A 126 -4.02 -13.67 15.24
CA ALA A 126 -3.58 -14.98 14.77
C ALA A 126 -2.51 -15.63 15.69
N LEU A 127 -2.03 -14.91 16.71
CA LEU A 127 -0.98 -15.40 17.58
C LEU A 127 -1.39 -16.73 18.25
N PRO A 128 -0.60 -17.82 18.07
CA PRO A 128 -0.96 -19.12 18.60
C PRO A 128 -0.84 -19.15 20.12
N LEU A 129 -1.86 -19.71 20.76
CA LEU A 129 -1.81 -20.10 22.16
C LEU A 129 -1.67 -21.62 22.18
N GLY A 130 -0.47 -22.12 22.50
CA GLY A 130 -0.22 -23.56 22.55
C GLY A 130 -1.06 -24.27 23.58
N ASP A 131 -1.19 -25.60 23.48
CA ASP A 131 -1.98 -26.43 24.39
C ASP A 131 -1.57 -26.29 25.85
N ASP A 132 -0.27 -26.04 26.09
CA ASP A 132 0.33 -25.84 27.41
C ASP A 132 0.46 -24.35 27.78
N PHE A 133 -0.42 -23.50 27.28
CA PHE A 133 -0.34 -22.09 27.60
C PHE A 133 -0.64 -21.81 29.07
N PRO A 134 0.26 -21.14 29.82
CA PRO A 134 0.21 -21.07 31.28
C PRO A 134 -0.74 -19.98 31.78
N TYR A 135 -2.03 -20.11 31.54
CA TYR A 135 -3.05 -19.12 31.92
C TYR A 135 -2.98 -18.70 33.38
N ALA A 136 -2.68 -19.67 34.30
CA ALA A 136 -2.60 -19.41 35.74
C ALA A 136 -1.42 -18.51 36.14
N ALA A 137 -0.38 -18.45 35.32
CA ALA A 137 0.80 -17.64 35.59
C ALA A 137 0.70 -16.19 35.05
N ILE A 138 -0.41 -15.84 34.40
CA ILE A 138 -0.57 -14.52 33.77
C ILE A 138 -1.18 -13.53 34.76
N PRO A 139 -0.45 -12.46 35.12
CA PRO A 139 -1.02 -11.41 35.98
C PRO A 139 -2.23 -10.74 35.34
N GLY A 140 -3.27 -10.49 36.16
CA GLY A 140 -4.49 -9.82 35.70
C GLY A 140 -5.58 -10.74 35.19
N LEU A 141 -5.37 -12.06 35.11
CA LEU A 141 -6.43 -13.04 34.87
C LEU A 141 -7.10 -13.43 36.21
N SER A 142 -8.43 -13.32 36.27
CA SER A 142 -9.17 -13.87 37.40
C SER A 142 -9.19 -15.40 37.37
N ARG A 143 -9.40 -16.03 38.51
CA ARG A 143 -9.51 -17.49 38.58
C ARG A 143 -10.58 -18.05 37.63
N GLU A 144 -11.69 -17.37 37.50
CA GLU A 144 -12.76 -17.74 36.58
C GLU A 144 -12.34 -17.69 35.13
N MET A 145 -11.58 -16.63 34.72
CA MET A 145 -11.03 -16.51 33.35
C MET A 145 -10.02 -17.63 33.07
N VAL A 146 -9.14 -17.95 34.01
CA VAL A 146 -8.20 -19.06 33.91
C VAL A 146 -8.93 -20.39 33.72
N GLU A 147 -9.96 -20.68 34.50
CA GLU A 147 -10.77 -21.92 34.37
C GLU A 147 -11.46 -22.00 33.01
N ARG A 148 -12.03 -20.89 32.52
CA ARG A 148 -12.71 -20.81 31.22
C ARG A 148 -11.73 -21.03 30.05
N LEU A 149 -10.58 -20.36 30.07
CA LEU A 149 -9.54 -20.49 29.04
C LEU A 149 -8.94 -21.90 29.04
N SER A 150 -8.66 -22.46 30.22
CA SER A 150 -8.12 -23.82 30.37
C SER A 150 -9.07 -24.90 29.86
N ARG A 151 -10.39 -24.67 30.00
CA ARG A 151 -11.43 -25.56 29.48
C ARG A 151 -11.60 -25.41 27.97
N ALA A 152 -11.63 -24.15 27.47
CA ALA A 152 -11.87 -23.83 26.07
C ALA A 152 -10.65 -24.15 25.17
N ARG A 153 -9.43 -24.10 25.71
CA ARG A 153 -8.14 -24.30 25.03
C ARG A 153 -8.10 -23.59 23.66
N PRO A 154 -8.26 -22.25 23.64
CA PRO A 154 -8.29 -21.53 22.38
C PRO A 154 -6.94 -21.64 21.67
N ALA A 155 -6.98 -21.99 20.37
CA ALA A 155 -5.77 -22.16 19.57
C ALA A 155 -5.07 -20.83 19.26
N THR A 156 -5.81 -19.71 19.27
CA THR A 156 -5.29 -18.36 18.94
C THR A 156 -5.82 -17.33 19.92
N LEU A 157 -5.17 -16.16 19.93
CA LEU A 157 -5.65 -15.02 20.73
C LEU A 157 -7.08 -14.59 20.33
N ALA A 158 -7.39 -14.59 19.01
CA ALA A 158 -8.73 -14.32 18.53
C ALA A 158 -9.77 -15.33 19.05
N ALA A 159 -9.41 -16.61 19.12
CA ALA A 159 -10.25 -17.63 19.70
C ALA A 159 -10.46 -17.42 21.20
N ALA A 160 -9.43 -16.98 21.93
CA ALA A 160 -9.54 -16.62 23.33
C ALA A 160 -10.53 -15.47 23.56
N GLY A 161 -10.55 -14.48 22.68
CA GLY A 161 -11.49 -13.35 22.72
C GLY A 161 -12.96 -13.74 22.54
N ARG A 162 -13.23 -14.89 21.95
CA ARG A 162 -14.59 -15.44 21.80
C ARG A 162 -15.07 -16.24 23.00
N VAL A 163 -14.19 -16.51 23.95
CA VAL A 163 -14.57 -17.22 25.18
C VAL A 163 -15.40 -16.29 26.07
N PRO A 164 -16.63 -16.65 26.44
CA PRO A 164 -17.48 -15.80 27.27
C PRO A 164 -16.81 -15.42 28.59
N GLY A 165 -16.87 -14.14 28.94
CA GLY A 165 -16.31 -13.61 30.18
C GLY A 165 -14.84 -13.25 30.15
N ILE A 166 -14.18 -13.35 28.98
CA ILE A 166 -12.84 -12.82 28.77
C ILE A 166 -12.92 -11.34 28.42
N THR A 167 -12.23 -10.52 29.19
CA THR A 167 -12.21 -9.05 29.03
C THR A 167 -11.13 -8.59 28.06
N PRO A 168 -11.25 -7.38 27.47
CA PRO A 168 -10.18 -6.80 26.66
C PRO A 168 -8.85 -6.68 27.42
N ALA A 169 -8.89 -6.38 28.72
CA ALA A 169 -7.69 -6.33 29.56
C ALA A 169 -7.02 -7.71 29.70
N ALA A 170 -7.82 -8.77 29.84
CA ALA A 170 -7.32 -10.13 29.85
C ALA A 170 -6.66 -10.53 28.50
N LEU A 171 -7.27 -10.15 27.37
CA LEU A 171 -6.68 -10.38 26.05
C LEU A 171 -5.36 -9.63 25.86
N ALA A 172 -5.26 -8.40 26.36
CA ALA A 172 -3.99 -7.65 26.34
C ALA A 172 -2.90 -8.36 27.17
N ALA A 173 -3.24 -8.89 28.35
CA ALA A 173 -2.31 -9.66 29.18
C ALA A 173 -1.87 -10.97 28.48
N LEU A 174 -2.81 -11.69 27.84
CA LEU A 174 -2.51 -12.86 27.02
C LEU A 174 -1.57 -12.53 25.87
N LEU A 175 -1.81 -11.43 25.13
CA LEU A 175 -1.00 -10.98 24.03
C LEU A 175 0.44 -10.71 24.44
N VAL A 176 0.63 -9.96 25.52
CA VAL A 176 1.99 -9.65 26.04
C VAL A 176 2.74 -10.94 26.41
N HIS A 177 2.05 -11.87 27.07
CA HIS A 177 2.66 -13.13 27.49
C HIS A 177 2.99 -14.05 26.31
N ALA A 178 2.08 -14.16 25.34
CA ALA A 178 2.25 -14.95 24.14
C ALA A 178 3.42 -14.44 23.28
N ARG A 179 3.55 -13.12 23.11
CA ARG A 179 4.67 -12.50 22.38
C ARG A 179 6.01 -12.80 23.04
N ARG A 180 6.08 -12.80 24.39
CA ARG A 180 7.32 -13.13 25.12
C ARG A 180 7.74 -14.60 24.96
N ARG A 181 6.78 -15.49 24.72
CA ARG A 181 7.09 -16.91 24.47
C ARG A 181 7.50 -17.20 23.04
N ALA A 182 7.08 -16.36 22.11
CA ALA A 182 7.41 -16.51 20.68
C ALA A 182 8.74 -15.86 20.28
N ALA A 183 9.31 -15.01 21.15
CA ALA A 183 10.63 -14.36 20.98
C ALA A 183 11.77 -15.23 21.53
#